data_e3fb117c5de42cf29295902c857964a0
#
_entry.id   e3fb117c5de42cf29295902c857964a0
#
_cell.length_a   1.000
_cell.length_b   1.000
_cell.length_c   1.000
_cell.angle_alpha   90.00
_cell.angle_beta   90.00
_cell.angle_gamma   90.00
#
_symmetry.space_group_name_H-M   'P 1'
#
loop_
_entity.id
_entity.type
_entity.pdbx_description
1 polymer ?
#
loop_
_entity_poly.entity_id
_entity_poly.type
_entity_poly.pdbx_seq_one_letter_code
_entity_poly.pdbx_strand_id
1 'polypeptide(L)'
;MLDRGCPDCGFDPDYDVTSTGERARATVERWAAVLDRLGMTDRPRPGTWSPLEYACHVRDLCRVFRERLRLMLDEQDPVFADWDQDAAAVEGQYNLQDPYEVSGELAQEVRATADAFDAVTGEQWARTGRRGDGKDFTVASFAAYFLHDVEHHLRVDVRG
;
A
#
# COMPACT_ATOMS: atom_id res chain seq x y z
N MET A 1 8.40 13.04 -4.65
CA MET A 1 7.57 13.31 -3.49
C MET A 1 8.09 12.62 -2.23
N LEU A 2 8.68 11.43 -2.31
CA LEU A 2 9.29 10.74 -1.16
C LEU A 2 10.77 11.04 -0.92
N ASP A 3 11.42 11.78 -1.80
CA ASP A 3 12.87 12.05 -1.72
C ASP A 3 13.31 12.83 -0.47
N ARG A 4 12.37 13.40 0.28
CA ARG A 4 12.62 14.20 1.49
C ARG A 4 11.80 13.75 2.71
N GLY A 5 11.20 12.57 2.66
CA GLY A 5 10.29 12.12 3.70
C GLY A 5 8.90 12.75 3.63
N CYS A 6 8.00 12.26 4.46
CA CYS A 6 6.62 12.75 4.54
C CYS A 6 6.42 13.56 5.82
N PRO A 7 6.14 14.87 5.74
CA PRO A 7 5.96 15.70 6.93
C PRO A 7 4.70 15.32 7.74
N ASP A 8 3.69 14.73 7.09
CA ASP A 8 2.42 14.42 7.73
C ASP A 8 2.46 13.16 8.58
N CYS A 9 3.17 12.11 8.12
CA CYS A 9 3.28 10.85 8.84
C CYS A 9 4.68 10.59 9.44
N GLY A 10 5.67 11.41 9.09
CA GLY A 10 7.05 11.25 9.56
C GLY A 10 7.80 10.09 8.89
N PHE A 11 7.31 9.58 7.75
CA PHE A 11 7.99 8.52 7.02
C PHE A 11 9.32 9.01 6.48
N ASP A 12 10.38 8.24 6.72
CA ASP A 12 11.72 8.48 6.20
C ASP A 12 12.00 7.47 5.08
N PRO A 13 12.24 7.92 3.83
CA PRO A 13 12.55 7.02 2.71
C PRO A 13 13.96 6.40 2.79
N ASP A 14 14.85 6.94 3.63
CA ASP A 14 16.21 6.42 3.85
C ASP A 14 16.26 5.31 4.91
N TYR A 15 15.18 4.56 5.07
CA TYR A 15 15.12 3.41 5.97
C TYR A 15 15.80 2.17 5.37
N ASP A 16 16.08 1.18 6.21
CA ASP A 16 16.55 -0.12 5.73
C ASP A 16 15.44 -0.84 4.95
N VAL A 17 15.58 -0.90 3.63
CA VAL A 17 14.56 -1.51 2.73
C VAL A 17 14.32 -2.99 3.01
N THR A 18 15.26 -3.69 3.63
CA THR A 18 15.06 -5.10 4.03
C THR A 18 14.04 -5.24 5.16
N SER A 19 13.72 -4.17 5.87
CA SER A 19 12.68 -4.15 6.91
C SER A 19 11.26 -3.88 6.38
N THR A 20 11.08 -3.71 5.07
CA THR A 20 9.78 -3.39 4.46
C THR A 20 8.69 -4.39 4.85
N GLY A 21 8.96 -5.68 4.75
CA GLY A 21 8.00 -6.73 5.09
C GLY A 21 7.62 -6.74 6.56
N GLU A 22 8.59 -6.63 7.45
CA GLU A 22 8.35 -6.57 8.90
C GLU A 22 7.47 -5.36 9.26
N ARG A 23 7.81 -4.19 8.76
CA ARG A 23 7.05 -2.95 9.01
C ARG A 23 5.63 -3.02 8.45
N ALA A 24 5.46 -3.57 7.25
CA ALA A 24 4.13 -3.77 6.67
C ALA A 24 3.28 -4.70 7.53
N ARG A 25 3.82 -5.85 7.97
CA ARG A 25 3.11 -6.79 8.85
C ARG A 25 2.71 -6.15 10.18
N ALA A 26 3.52 -5.26 10.73
CA ALA A 26 3.22 -4.56 11.98
C ALA A 26 1.96 -3.66 11.87
N THR A 27 1.49 -3.34 10.67
CA THR A 27 0.27 -2.55 10.47
C THR A 27 -1.02 -3.37 10.56
N VAL A 28 -0.96 -4.69 10.42
CA VAL A 28 -2.14 -5.57 10.24
C VAL A 28 -3.12 -5.46 11.40
N GLU A 29 -2.64 -5.60 12.64
CA GLU A 29 -3.50 -5.53 13.83
C GLU A 29 -4.12 -4.14 14.02
N ARG A 30 -3.40 -3.10 13.66
CA ARG A 30 -3.90 -1.73 13.72
C ARG A 30 -5.01 -1.49 12.70
N TRP A 31 -4.88 -2.02 11.49
CA TRP A 31 -5.96 -1.99 10.49
C TRP A 31 -7.19 -2.76 10.95
N ALA A 32 -7.01 -3.93 11.55
CA ALA A 32 -8.12 -4.69 12.13
C ALA A 32 -8.85 -3.87 13.21
N ALA A 33 -8.12 -3.20 14.08
CA ALA A 33 -8.69 -2.33 15.11
C ALA A 33 -9.45 -1.13 14.53
N VAL A 34 -8.99 -0.56 13.41
CA VAL A 34 -9.70 0.51 12.69
C VAL A 34 -11.07 0.02 12.20
N LEU A 35 -11.12 -1.18 11.63
CA LEU A 35 -12.35 -1.77 11.07
C LEU A 35 -13.32 -2.29 12.15
N ASP A 36 -12.87 -2.41 13.38
CA ASP A 36 -13.69 -2.79 14.53
C ASP A 36 -14.35 -1.57 15.23
N ARG A 37 -14.06 -0.36 14.76
CA ARG A 37 -14.64 0.88 15.33
C ARG A 37 -16.08 1.10 14.88
N LEU A 38 -16.86 1.74 15.75
CA LEU A 38 -18.11 2.34 15.33
C LEU A 38 -17.86 3.47 14.33
N GLY A 39 -18.71 3.58 13.31
CA GLY A 39 -18.59 4.65 12.31
C GLY A 39 -17.49 4.42 11.26
N MET A 40 -17.00 3.19 11.09
CA MET A 40 -15.97 2.88 10.08
C MET A 40 -16.42 3.15 8.63
N THR A 41 -17.70 3.27 8.37
CA THR A 41 -18.30 3.63 7.07
C THR A 41 -18.58 5.12 6.94
N ASP A 42 -18.34 5.90 7.98
CA ASP A 42 -18.63 7.34 7.97
C ASP A 42 -17.46 8.09 7.31
N ARG A 43 -17.75 8.87 6.29
CA ARG A 43 -16.81 9.80 5.71
C ARG A 43 -16.67 11.03 6.60
N PRO A 44 -15.47 11.41 7.05
CA PRO A 44 -15.29 12.55 7.96
C PRO A 44 -15.69 13.89 7.33
N ARG A 45 -15.67 13.96 6.01
CA ARG A 45 -16.13 15.10 5.20
C ARG A 45 -16.35 14.66 3.75
N PRO A 46 -17.16 15.41 2.95
CA PRO A 46 -17.30 15.13 1.52
C PRO A 46 -15.95 15.07 0.82
N GLY A 47 -15.74 14.06 -0.03
CA GLY A 47 -14.50 13.87 -0.78
C GLY A 47 -13.37 13.20 -0.02
N THR A 48 -13.55 12.88 1.26
CA THR A 48 -12.60 12.09 2.05
C THR A 48 -13.18 10.71 2.31
N TRP A 49 -12.43 9.66 2.01
CA TRP A 49 -12.88 8.28 2.20
C TRP A 49 -13.13 7.94 3.68
N SER A 50 -14.04 7.01 3.90
CA SER A 50 -14.25 6.39 5.21
C SER A 50 -13.08 5.46 5.57
N PRO A 51 -12.93 5.09 6.86
CA PRO A 51 -11.95 4.08 7.26
C PRO A 51 -12.08 2.76 6.49
N LEU A 52 -13.29 2.29 6.21
CA LEU A 52 -13.52 1.08 5.41
C LEU A 52 -13.04 1.26 3.96
N GLU A 53 -13.31 2.40 3.35
CA GLU A 53 -12.83 2.70 1.98
C GLU A 53 -11.30 2.73 1.92
N TYR A 54 -10.62 3.33 2.90
CA TYR A 54 -9.17 3.28 3.00
C TYR A 54 -8.62 1.86 3.19
N ALA A 55 -9.28 1.04 4.01
CA ALA A 55 -8.87 -0.36 4.20
C ALA A 55 -8.99 -1.18 2.90
N CYS A 56 -10.09 -1.02 2.16
CA CYS A 56 -10.26 -1.61 0.84
C CYS A 56 -9.18 -1.13 -0.14
N HIS A 57 -8.87 0.17 -0.12
CA HIS A 57 -7.82 0.74 -0.93
C HIS A 57 -6.45 0.13 -0.61
N VAL A 58 -6.07 0.03 0.65
CA VAL A 58 -4.78 -0.58 1.05
C VAL A 58 -4.72 -2.06 0.67
N ARG A 59 -5.82 -2.81 0.83
CA ARG A 59 -5.91 -4.19 0.35
C ARG A 59 -5.61 -4.29 -1.15
N ASP A 60 -6.27 -3.49 -1.96
CA ASP A 60 -6.12 -3.52 -3.42
C ASP A 60 -4.78 -2.96 -3.88
N LEU A 61 -4.27 -1.93 -3.19
CA LEU A 61 -2.92 -1.41 -3.36
C LEU A 61 -1.86 -2.51 -3.17
N CYS A 62 -1.99 -3.34 -2.15
CA CYS A 62 -1.09 -4.48 -1.94
C CYS A 62 -1.04 -5.42 -3.15
N ARG A 63 -2.20 -5.71 -3.76
CA ARG A 63 -2.27 -6.55 -4.97
C ARG A 63 -1.54 -5.90 -6.14
N VAL A 64 -1.79 -4.62 -6.37
CA VAL A 64 -1.16 -3.84 -7.46
C VAL A 64 0.35 -3.78 -7.27
N PHE A 65 0.82 -3.46 -6.07
CA PHE A 65 2.27 -3.37 -5.79
C PHE A 65 2.97 -4.72 -5.90
N ARG A 66 2.35 -5.80 -5.42
CA ARG A 66 2.91 -7.15 -5.55
C ARG A 66 3.05 -7.57 -7.02
N GLU A 67 2.05 -7.30 -7.86
CA GLU A 67 2.12 -7.59 -9.29
C GLU A 67 3.22 -6.77 -9.98
N ARG A 68 3.31 -5.48 -9.69
CA ARG A 68 4.36 -4.60 -10.24
C ARG A 68 5.76 -5.01 -9.79
N LEU A 69 5.91 -5.40 -8.50
CA LEU A 69 7.17 -5.95 -8.00
C LEU A 69 7.57 -7.20 -8.76
N ARG A 70 6.61 -8.12 -8.99
CA ARG A 70 6.84 -9.32 -9.79
C ARG A 70 7.34 -8.97 -11.20
N LEU A 71 6.71 -8.01 -11.87
CA LEU A 71 7.16 -7.55 -13.19
C LEU A 71 8.58 -7.00 -13.14
N MET A 72 8.93 -6.18 -12.14
CA MET A 72 10.28 -5.61 -11.99
C MET A 72 11.35 -6.67 -11.73
N LEU A 73 10.98 -7.81 -11.10
CA LEU A 73 11.89 -8.91 -10.84
C LEU A 73 12.03 -9.87 -12.03
N ASP A 74 10.95 -10.07 -12.80
CA ASP A 74 10.90 -11.02 -13.91
C ASP A 74 11.30 -10.43 -15.25
N GLU A 75 11.00 -9.15 -15.49
CA GLU A 75 11.21 -8.47 -16.75
C GLU A 75 12.31 -7.40 -16.64
N GLN A 76 12.86 -6.99 -17.77
CA GLN A 76 13.84 -5.92 -17.82
C GLN A 76 13.15 -4.58 -18.05
N ASP A 77 13.26 -3.69 -17.07
CA ASP A 77 12.72 -2.33 -17.10
C ASP A 77 11.25 -2.26 -17.59
N PRO A 78 10.33 -3.02 -16.97
CA PRO A 78 8.95 -3.08 -17.43
C PRO A 78 8.24 -1.74 -17.24
N VAL A 79 7.26 -1.50 -18.13
CA VAL A 79 6.29 -0.41 -17.96
C VAL A 79 4.98 -1.04 -17.47
N PHE A 80 4.54 -0.65 -16.29
CA PHE A 80 3.27 -1.13 -15.75
C PHE A 80 2.14 -0.12 -15.94
N ALA A 81 0.93 -0.65 -16.15
CA ALA A 81 -0.27 0.15 -16.35
C ALA A 81 -0.54 1.06 -15.14
N ASP A 82 -1.13 2.22 -15.42
CA ASP A 82 -1.67 3.07 -14.36
C ASP A 82 -2.82 2.37 -13.65
N TRP A 83 -2.98 2.69 -12.37
CA TRP A 83 -4.09 2.23 -11.57
C TRP A 83 -4.85 3.44 -11.04
N ASP A 84 -6.10 3.56 -11.47
CA ASP A 84 -7.01 4.59 -11.00
C ASP A 84 -7.69 4.12 -9.71
N GLN A 85 -7.19 4.60 -8.59
CA GLN A 85 -7.67 4.24 -7.26
C GLN A 85 -9.10 4.73 -6.98
N ASP A 86 -9.49 5.86 -7.56
CA ASP A 86 -10.83 6.41 -7.37
C ASP A 86 -11.87 5.60 -8.18
N ALA A 87 -11.53 5.24 -9.41
CA ALA A 87 -12.35 4.33 -10.20
C ALA A 87 -12.48 2.96 -9.50
N ALA A 88 -11.40 2.41 -8.97
CA ALA A 88 -11.43 1.15 -8.24
C ALA A 88 -12.34 1.22 -7.01
N ALA A 89 -12.35 2.33 -6.27
CA ALA A 89 -13.20 2.52 -5.11
C ALA A 89 -14.69 2.55 -5.49
N VAL A 90 -15.03 3.18 -6.62
CA VAL A 90 -16.41 3.24 -7.13
C VAL A 90 -16.86 1.87 -7.67
N GLU A 91 -16.06 1.25 -8.52
CA GLU A 91 -16.36 -0.06 -9.12
C GLU A 91 -16.46 -1.16 -8.06
N GLY A 92 -15.57 -1.15 -7.08
CA GLY A 92 -15.53 -2.09 -5.97
C GLY A 92 -16.58 -1.82 -4.90
N GLN A 93 -17.31 -0.70 -4.98
CA GLN A 93 -18.29 -0.31 -3.96
C GLN A 93 -17.71 -0.45 -2.53
N TYR A 94 -16.56 0.12 -2.29
CA TYR A 94 -15.76 -0.10 -1.08
C TYR A 94 -16.56 0.11 0.21
N ASN A 95 -17.37 1.15 0.28
CA ASN A 95 -18.12 1.47 1.50
C ASN A 95 -19.33 0.55 1.77
N LEU A 96 -19.64 -0.37 0.85
CA LEU A 96 -20.68 -1.38 0.98
C LEU A 96 -20.13 -2.79 1.26
N GLN A 97 -18.81 -2.94 1.31
CA GLN A 97 -18.18 -4.24 1.59
C GLN A 97 -18.29 -4.59 3.07
N ASP A 98 -18.23 -5.87 3.39
CA ASP A 98 -18.27 -6.35 4.78
C ASP A 98 -16.92 -6.05 5.47
N PRO A 99 -16.91 -5.26 6.55
CA PRO A 99 -15.66 -4.92 7.25
C PRO A 99 -14.89 -6.12 7.79
N TYR A 100 -15.57 -7.16 8.20
CA TYR A 100 -14.95 -8.38 8.71
C TYR A 100 -14.20 -9.12 7.59
N GLU A 101 -14.83 -9.27 6.42
CA GLU A 101 -14.18 -9.86 5.25
C GLU A 101 -13.02 -9.02 4.77
N VAL A 102 -13.20 -7.71 4.68
CA VAL A 102 -12.13 -6.76 4.29
C VAL A 102 -10.95 -6.84 5.25
N SER A 103 -11.19 -6.93 6.56
CA SER A 103 -10.12 -7.09 7.56
C SER A 103 -9.27 -8.34 7.31
N GLY A 104 -9.92 -9.48 7.05
CA GLY A 104 -9.24 -10.73 6.74
C GLY A 104 -8.46 -10.69 5.44
N GLU A 105 -9.08 -10.15 4.38
CA GLU A 105 -8.45 -9.99 3.07
C GLU A 105 -7.25 -9.02 3.12
N LEU A 106 -7.40 -7.88 3.79
CA LEU A 106 -6.32 -6.91 3.96
C LEU A 106 -5.13 -7.53 4.68
N ALA A 107 -5.36 -8.26 5.77
CA ALA A 107 -4.30 -8.95 6.49
C ALA A 107 -3.56 -9.96 5.60
N GLN A 108 -4.30 -10.71 4.79
CA GLN A 108 -3.73 -11.67 3.84
C GLN A 108 -2.90 -10.96 2.77
N GLU A 109 -3.41 -9.89 2.17
CA GLU A 109 -2.73 -9.17 1.10
C GLU A 109 -1.49 -8.41 1.58
N VAL A 110 -1.54 -7.80 2.77
CA VAL A 110 -0.36 -7.17 3.39
C VAL A 110 0.72 -8.20 3.64
N ARG A 111 0.38 -9.36 4.22
CA ARG A 111 1.36 -10.43 4.48
C ARG A 111 1.95 -11.00 3.20
N ALA A 112 1.14 -11.26 2.18
CA ALA A 112 1.62 -11.76 0.89
C ALA A 112 2.56 -10.76 0.19
N THR A 113 2.26 -9.47 0.28
CA THR A 113 3.12 -8.43 -0.29
C THR A 113 4.40 -8.26 0.52
N ALA A 114 4.32 -8.35 1.85
CA ALA A 114 5.48 -8.37 2.75
C ALA A 114 6.42 -9.54 2.42
N ASP A 115 5.88 -10.74 2.23
CA ASP A 115 6.65 -11.93 1.84
C ASP A 115 7.36 -11.74 0.49
N ALA A 116 6.69 -11.07 -0.46
CA ALA A 116 7.28 -10.76 -1.76
C ALA A 116 8.48 -9.80 -1.64
N PHE A 117 8.41 -8.78 -0.77
CA PHE A 117 9.55 -7.90 -0.50
C PHE A 117 10.65 -8.59 0.30
N ASP A 118 10.33 -9.47 1.24
CA ASP A 118 11.33 -10.26 1.98
C ASP A 118 12.13 -11.19 1.07
N ALA A 119 11.56 -11.62 -0.05
CA ALA A 119 12.22 -12.47 -1.03
C ALA A 119 13.20 -11.72 -1.94
N VAL A 120 13.19 -10.39 -1.94
CA VAL A 120 14.12 -9.55 -2.73
C VAL A 120 15.51 -9.61 -2.11
N THR A 121 16.53 -9.91 -2.92
CA THR A 121 17.91 -10.07 -2.45
C THR A 121 18.91 -9.37 -3.33
N GLY A 122 20.02 -8.89 -2.72
CA GLY A 122 21.21 -8.43 -3.42
C GLY A 122 20.92 -7.37 -4.49
N GLU A 123 21.36 -7.64 -5.70
CA GLU A 123 21.23 -6.70 -6.84
C GLU A 123 19.80 -6.49 -7.32
N GLN A 124 18.85 -7.35 -6.91
CA GLN A 124 17.44 -7.18 -7.26
C GLN A 124 16.86 -5.85 -6.75
N TRP A 125 17.37 -5.31 -5.64
CA TRP A 125 16.94 -4.01 -5.11
C TRP A 125 17.20 -2.84 -6.08
N ALA A 126 18.17 -2.99 -6.99
CA ALA A 126 18.50 -1.98 -8.01
C ALA A 126 17.75 -2.17 -9.33
N ARG A 127 16.97 -3.24 -9.49
CA ARG A 127 16.18 -3.46 -10.71
C ARG A 127 15.16 -2.34 -10.87
N THR A 128 14.87 -2.00 -12.12
CA THR A 128 14.05 -0.83 -12.47
C THR A 128 12.70 -1.21 -13.05
N GLY A 129 11.79 -0.25 -13.00
CA GLY A 129 10.49 -0.30 -13.65
C GLY A 129 9.91 1.10 -13.78
N ARG A 130 8.95 1.26 -14.66
CA ARG A 130 8.36 2.56 -14.96
C ARG A 130 6.84 2.49 -14.91
N ARG A 131 6.22 3.46 -14.25
CA ARG A 131 4.77 3.65 -14.28
C ARG A 131 4.36 4.32 -15.60
N GLY A 132 3.13 4.07 -16.07
CA GLY A 132 2.63 4.57 -17.34
C GLY A 132 2.68 6.08 -17.51
N ASP A 133 2.64 6.85 -16.41
CA ASP A 133 2.81 8.30 -16.40
C ASP A 133 4.28 8.77 -16.51
N GLY A 134 5.21 7.83 -16.69
CA GLY A 134 6.64 8.09 -16.89
C GLY A 134 7.48 8.14 -15.60
N LYS A 135 6.89 7.85 -14.42
CA LYS A 135 7.67 7.81 -13.19
C LYS A 135 8.52 6.54 -13.11
N ASP A 136 9.83 6.74 -12.94
CA ASP A 136 10.81 5.67 -12.77
C ASP A 136 10.92 5.25 -11.30
N PHE A 137 11.14 3.94 -11.10
CA PHE A 137 11.42 3.34 -9.80
C PHE A 137 12.59 2.37 -9.88
N THR A 138 13.34 2.27 -8.79
CA THR A 138 14.07 1.05 -8.45
C THR A 138 13.18 0.20 -7.53
N VAL A 139 13.48 -1.10 -7.36
CA VAL A 139 12.76 -1.94 -6.39
C VAL A 139 12.84 -1.33 -4.99
N ALA A 140 13.99 -0.76 -4.61
CA ALA A 140 14.16 -0.09 -3.33
C ALA A 140 13.25 1.14 -3.17
N SER A 141 13.20 2.04 -4.16
CA SER A 141 12.31 3.21 -4.09
C SER A 141 10.83 2.83 -4.20
N PHE A 142 10.52 1.72 -4.88
CA PHE A 142 9.18 1.16 -4.97
C PHE A 142 8.70 0.57 -3.64
N ALA A 143 9.61 -0.10 -2.91
CA ALA A 143 9.34 -0.57 -1.54
C ALA A 143 9.05 0.60 -0.59
N ALA A 144 9.82 1.69 -0.69
CA ALA A 144 9.57 2.90 0.10
C ALA A 144 8.21 3.53 -0.21
N TYR A 145 7.82 3.58 -1.48
CA TYR A 145 6.50 4.05 -1.89
C TYR A 145 5.38 3.18 -1.33
N PHE A 146 5.49 1.87 -1.46
CA PHE A 146 4.54 0.91 -0.88
C PHE A 146 4.37 1.10 0.62
N LEU A 147 5.48 1.07 1.35
CA LEU A 147 5.44 1.15 2.81
C LEU A 147 4.91 2.49 3.31
N HIS A 148 5.30 3.58 2.62
CA HIS A 148 4.75 4.91 2.90
C HIS A 148 3.22 4.91 2.80
N ASP A 149 2.65 4.41 1.72
CA ASP A 149 1.20 4.44 1.52
C ASP A 149 0.47 3.64 2.60
N VAL A 150 0.95 2.44 2.93
CA VAL A 150 0.34 1.61 3.97
C VAL A 150 0.39 2.29 5.34
N GLU A 151 1.53 2.86 5.71
CA GLU A 151 1.70 3.54 7.00
C GLU A 151 1.02 4.90 7.05
N HIS A 152 1.07 5.66 5.95
CA HIS A 152 0.49 7.00 5.87
C HIS A 152 -1.03 6.96 6.06
N HIS A 153 -1.72 6.13 5.29
CA HIS A 153 -3.18 5.99 5.40
C HIS A 153 -3.59 5.57 6.81
N LEU A 154 -2.83 4.66 7.42
CA LEU A 154 -3.12 4.22 8.77
C LEU A 154 -2.95 5.34 9.81
N ARG A 155 -1.88 6.12 9.71
CA ARG A 155 -1.55 7.15 10.72
C ARG A 155 -2.32 8.44 10.52
N VAL A 156 -2.46 8.89 9.27
CA VAL A 156 -2.97 10.23 8.94
C VAL A 156 -4.46 10.19 8.64
N ASP A 157 -4.87 9.31 7.72
CA ASP A 157 -6.23 9.34 7.21
C ASP A 157 -7.24 8.68 8.15
N VAL A 158 -6.89 7.52 8.71
CA VAL A 158 -7.78 6.79 9.62
C VAL A 158 -7.39 6.86 11.09
N ARG A 159 -6.24 7.41 11.41
CA ARG A 159 -5.73 7.59 12.77
C ARG A 159 -5.75 6.27 13.58
N GLY A 160 -5.20 5.24 12.99
CA GLY A 160 -5.08 3.89 13.53
C GLY A 160 -3.82 3.65 14.37
#